data_3a667d749b5aefb2c7c9583fa07bd0e5
#
_entry.id   3a667d749b5aefb2c7c9583fa07bd0e5
#
_cell.length_a   1.000
_cell.length_b   1.000
_cell.length_c   1.000
_cell.angle_alpha   90.00
_cell.angle_beta   90.00
_cell.angle_gamma   90.00
#
_symmetry.space_group_name_H-M   'P 1'
#
loop_
_entity.id
_entity.type
_entity.pdbx_description
1 polymer ?
#
loop_
_entity_poly.entity_id
_entity_poly.type
_entity_poly.pdbx_seq_one_letter_code
_entity_poly.pdbx_strand_id
1 'polypeptide(L)'
;MKRSLIHWLGLTGIAALLSYAAAVIFAPFAYPGYNWMEQAVSDLSAETAPSRQLWNQLAAPYNTCSVICATCVSLFVSQNQVSSRLFRVGIYLFTAMNWVSAVGYRMFPLADGGKDIASFQEVMHIAVTVAVVLLSITSLIILIVAGCRDRRTRGIAVWAAVAFGMMLVGSIGTGVAPPEYFGIVERFSVFAAVGFNAVLGWYLFNGFQNGPFFTVQCP
;
A
#
# COMPACT_ATOMS: atom_id res chain seq x y z
N MET A 1 -15.90 17.80 17.92
CA MET A 1 -14.50 17.61 18.41
C MET A 1 -13.55 18.50 17.62
N LYS A 2 -12.65 19.25 18.28
CA LYS A 2 -11.57 19.94 17.55
C LYS A 2 -10.57 18.90 17.07
N ARG A 3 -10.36 18.83 15.75
CA ARG A 3 -9.35 17.93 15.18
C ARG A 3 -7.94 18.43 15.53
N SER A 4 -7.13 17.56 16.13
CA SER A 4 -5.71 17.83 16.38
C SER A 4 -4.88 17.62 15.11
N LEU A 5 -3.62 18.03 15.12
CA LEU A 5 -2.71 17.88 13.99
C LEU A 5 -2.63 16.42 13.48
N ILE A 6 -2.61 15.45 14.39
CA ILE A 6 -2.52 14.02 14.02
C ILE A 6 -3.71 13.57 13.15
N HIS A 7 -4.92 14.11 13.37
CA HIS A 7 -6.07 13.80 12.53
C HIS A 7 -5.88 14.33 11.10
N TRP A 8 -5.39 15.57 10.96
CA TRP A 8 -5.11 16.15 9.64
C TRP A 8 -4.01 15.41 8.89
N LEU A 9 -2.99 14.91 9.60
CA LEU A 9 -1.95 14.07 9.02
C LEU A 9 -2.50 12.73 8.46
N GLY A 10 -3.68 12.29 8.88
CA GLY A 10 -4.37 11.17 8.24
C GLY A 10 -4.65 11.41 6.75
N LEU A 11 -4.88 12.65 6.32
CA LEU A 11 -5.11 12.97 4.90
C LEU A 11 -3.87 12.73 4.02
N THR A 12 -2.68 12.59 4.61
CA THR A 12 -1.48 12.21 3.84
C THR A 12 -1.63 10.83 3.21
N GLY A 13 -2.45 9.92 3.79
CA GLY A 13 -2.77 8.64 3.16
C GLY A 13 -3.51 8.82 1.82
N ILE A 14 -4.45 9.77 1.75
CA ILE A 14 -5.15 10.10 0.49
C ILE A 14 -4.19 10.78 -0.48
N ALA A 15 -3.36 11.70 -0.01
CA ALA A 15 -2.35 12.36 -0.85
C ALA A 15 -1.36 11.33 -1.43
N ALA A 16 -0.96 10.32 -0.65
CA ALA A 16 -0.13 9.22 -1.11
C ALA A 16 -0.82 8.43 -2.24
N LEU A 17 -2.09 8.06 -2.06
CA LEU A 17 -2.86 7.36 -3.09
C LEU A 17 -2.97 8.17 -4.38
N LEU A 18 -3.29 9.45 -4.29
CA LEU A 18 -3.42 10.33 -5.47
C LEU A 18 -2.07 10.51 -6.18
N SER A 19 -0.98 10.70 -5.44
CA SER A 19 0.38 10.80 -5.99
C SER A 19 0.78 9.53 -6.72
N TYR A 20 0.55 8.37 -6.09
CA TYR A 20 0.86 7.07 -6.69
C TYR A 20 0.01 6.79 -7.93
N ALA A 21 -1.30 7.06 -7.87
CA ALA A 21 -2.19 6.92 -9.02
C ALA A 21 -1.77 7.83 -10.17
N ALA A 22 -1.38 9.07 -9.88
CA ALA A 22 -0.85 9.98 -10.89
C ALA A 22 0.42 9.43 -11.54
N ALA A 23 1.35 8.85 -10.75
CA ALA A 23 2.55 8.24 -11.30
C ALA A 23 2.22 7.05 -12.22
N VAL A 24 1.32 6.16 -11.81
CA VAL A 24 0.89 5.00 -12.62
C VAL A 24 0.19 5.41 -13.92
N ILE A 25 -0.58 6.51 -13.89
CA ILE A 25 -1.34 6.99 -15.06
C ILE A 25 -0.44 7.78 -16.02
N PHE A 26 0.42 8.65 -15.52
CA PHE A 26 1.14 9.62 -16.34
C PHE A 26 2.56 9.19 -16.71
N ALA A 27 3.26 8.40 -15.90
CA ALA A 27 4.61 7.96 -16.24
C ALA A 27 4.69 7.13 -17.54
N PRO A 28 3.69 6.29 -17.92
CA PRO A 28 3.67 5.61 -19.21
C PRO A 28 3.86 6.51 -20.42
N PHE A 29 3.39 7.76 -20.38
CA PHE A 29 3.55 8.70 -21.50
C PHE A 29 5.02 9.07 -21.78
N ALA A 30 5.89 8.90 -20.79
CA ALA A 30 7.34 9.09 -20.94
C ALA A 30 8.10 7.79 -21.26
N TYR A 31 7.38 6.68 -21.48
CA TYR A 31 8.00 5.38 -21.78
C TYR A 31 7.48 4.85 -23.12
N PRO A 32 8.16 5.13 -24.26
CA PRO A 32 7.75 4.64 -25.57
C PRO A 32 7.64 3.11 -25.60
N GLY A 33 6.49 2.61 -26.06
CA GLY A 33 6.22 1.16 -26.16
C GLY A 33 5.80 0.49 -24.84
N TYR A 34 5.61 1.23 -23.75
CA TYR A 34 5.11 0.65 -22.51
C TYR A 34 3.69 0.12 -22.69
N ASN A 35 3.52 -1.17 -22.40
CA ASN A 35 2.21 -1.83 -22.39
C ASN A 35 1.79 -2.09 -20.93
N TRP A 36 0.84 -1.31 -20.42
CA TRP A 36 0.38 -1.41 -19.03
C TRP A 36 -0.26 -2.75 -18.68
N MET A 37 -0.70 -3.52 -19.67
CA MET A 37 -1.29 -4.84 -19.46
C MET A 37 -0.21 -5.90 -19.19
N GLU A 38 0.93 -5.80 -19.87
CA GLU A 38 2.03 -6.77 -19.85
C GLU A 38 3.12 -6.41 -18.86
N GLN A 39 3.36 -5.09 -18.67
CA GLN A 39 4.50 -4.61 -17.91
C GLN A 39 4.11 -4.19 -16.50
N ALA A 40 5.02 -4.43 -15.56
CA ALA A 40 4.87 -4.06 -14.16
C ALA A 40 4.85 -2.54 -13.97
N VAL A 41 4.28 -2.10 -12.85
CA VAL A 41 4.42 -0.71 -12.41
C VAL A 41 5.87 -0.39 -12.04
N SER A 42 6.62 -1.36 -11.50
CA SER A 42 8.03 -1.21 -11.16
C SER A 42 8.91 -0.92 -12.37
N ASP A 43 8.54 -1.38 -13.58
CA ASP A 43 9.27 -1.09 -14.82
C ASP A 43 9.31 0.41 -15.13
N LEU A 44 8.27 1.16 -14.72
CA LEU A 44 8.22 2.62 -14.89
C LEU A 44 9.27 3.36 -14.04
N SER A 45 9.75 2.74 -12.98
CA SER A 45 10.71 3.28 -12.03
C SER A 45 12.10 2.67 -12.12
N ALA A 46 12.30 1.67 -13.00
CA ALA A 46 13.57 1.02 -13.20
C ALA A 46 14.69 2.02 -13.54
N GLU A 47 15.95 1.66 -13.22
CA GLU A 47 17.08 2.59 -13.40
C GLU A 47 17.29 3.00 -14.85
N THR A 48 17.00 2.09 -15.77
CA THR A 48 17.11 2.31 -17.22
C THR A 48 15.82 2.83 -17.87
N ALA A 49 14.71 2.94 -17.10
CA ALA A 49 13.42 3.33 -17.66
C ALA A 49 13.41 4.78 -18.15
N PRO A 50 12.96 5.05 -19.38
CA PRO A 50 12.79 6.43 -19.88
C PRO A 50 11.84 7.26 -19.02
N SER A 51 10.86 6.63 -18.38
CA SER A 51 9.86 7.25 -17.50
C SER A 51 10.37 7.55 -16.09
N ARG A 52 11.57 7.07 -15.69
CA ARG A 52 12.09 7.17 -14.32
C ARG A 52 12.04 8.58 -13.74
N GLN A 53 12.42 9.59 -14.53
CA GLN A 53 12.42 10.96 -14.04
C GLN A 53 11.00 11.45 -13.73
N LEU A 54 10.05 11.23 -14.64
CA LEU A 54 8.65 11.61 -14.45
C LEU A 54 8.02 10.82 -13.29
N TRP A 55 8.30 9.50 -13.22
CA TRP A 55 7.88 8.66 -12.11
C TRP A 55 8.35 9.22 -10.77
N ASN A 56 9.65 9.53 -10.65
CA ASN A 56 10.22 10.05 -9.40
C ASN A 56 9.59 11.37 -8.97
N GLN A 57 9.26 12.25 -9.91
CA GLN A 57 8.59 13.53 -9.61
C GLN A 57 7.15 13.28 -9.10
N LEU A 58 6.39 12.42 -9.76
CA LEU A 58 4.98 12.16 -9.42
C LEU A 58 4.85 11.30 -8.15
N ALA A 59 5.75 10.33 -7.95
CA ALA A 59 5.73 9.43 -6.80
C ALA A 59 6.47 9.98 -5.56
N ALA A 60 7.18 11.12 -5.65
CA ALA A 60 7.89 11.69 -4.51
C ALA A 60 6.98 11.96 -3.30
N PRO A 61 5.78 12.56 -3.44
CA PRO A 61 4.85 12.72 -2.32
C PRO A 61 4.35 11.38 -1.75
N TYR A 62 4.16 10.36 -2.60
CA TYR A 62 3.69 9.05 -2.17
C TYR A 62 4.57 8.46 -1.07
N ASN A 63 5.87 8.36 -1.29
CA ASN A 63 6.78 7.73 -0.33
C ASN A 63 6.75 8.42 1.04
N THR A 64 6.78 9.74 1.06
CA THR A 64 6.77 10.52 2.31
C THR A 64 5.41 10.48 2.98
N CYS A 65 4.35 10.71 2.22
CA CYS A 65 2.98 10.78 2.74
C CYS A 65 2.50 9.42 3.27
N SER A 66 2.87 8.30 2.61
CA SER A 66 2.45 6.97 3.06
C SER A 66 3.06 6.61 4.42
N VAL A 67 4.33 6.89 4.62
CA VAL A 67 5.03 6.63 5.88
C VAL A 67 4.51 7.54 7.00
N ILE A 68 4.28 8.83 6.72
CA ILE A 68 3.68 9.76 7.68
C ILE A 68 2.30 9.24 8.11
N CYS A 69 1.44 8.91 7.17
CA CYS A 69 0.11 8.38 7.45
C CYS A 69 0.17 7.14 8.35
N ALA A 70 0.88 6.10 7.92
CA ALA A 70 0.99 4.84 8.64
C ALA A 70 1.56 5.03 10.06
N THR A 71 2.58 5.89 10.21
CA THR A 71 3.17 6.20 11.51
C THR A 71 2.18 6.95 12.41
N CYS A 72 1.47 7.95 11.89
CA CYS A 72 0.46 8.69 12.64
C CYS A 72 -0.71 7.79 13.06
N VAL A 73 -1.15 6.86 12.20
CA VAL A 73 -2.14 5.84 12.54
C VAL A 73 -1.66 4.98 13.70
N SER A 74 -0.42 4.47 13.64
CA SER A 74 0.19 3.67 14.69
C SER A 74 0.24 4.41 16.04
N LEU A 75 0.70 5.64 16.03
CA LEU A 75 0.79 6.47 17.23
C LEU A 75 -0.60 6.72 17.82
N PHE A 76 -1.56 7.11 17.00
CA PHE A 76 -2.93 7.38 17.46
C PHE A 76 -3.57 6.14 18.08
N VAL A 77 -3.49 5.00 17.39
CA VAL A 77 -4.07 3.73 17.84
C VAL A 77 -3.42 3.24 19.13
N SER A 78 -2.11 3.47 19.29
CA SER A 78 -1.37 3.16 20.51
C SER A 78 -1.80 4.06 21.68
N GLN A 79 -1.78 5.37 21.48
CA GLN A 79 -2.07 6.35 22.54
C GLN A 79 -3.52 6.27 23.03
N ASN A 80 -4.46 6.08 22.12
CA ASN A 80 -5.88 6.02 22.44
C ASN A 80 -6.40 4.60 22.72
N GLN A 81 -5.51 3.59 22.76
CA GLN A 81 -5.86 2.19 23.00
C GLN A 81 -7.03 1.72 22.12
N VAL A 82 -7.02 2.12 20.83
CA VAL A 82 -8.09 1.78 19.89
C VAL A 82 -8.16 0.27 19.75
N SER A 83 -9.33 -0.31 20.04
CA SER A 83 -9.62 -1.75 19.91
C SER A 83 -8.66 -2.66 20.72
N SER A 84 -8.53 -3.92 20.31
CA SER A 84 -7.74 -4.95 20.98
C SER A 84 -6.22 -4.79 20.76
N ARG A 85 -5.41 -5.45 21.60
CA ARG A 85 -3.96 -5.54 21.38
C ARG A 85 -3.64 -6.15 20.01
N LEU A 86 -4.40 -7.17 19.58
CA LEU A 86 -4.21 -7.82 18.30
C LEU A 86 -4.44 -6.84 17.14
N PHE A 87 -5.48 -6.00 17.21
CA PHE A 87 -5.71 -4.96 16.22
C PHE A 87 -4.51 -4.00 16.09
N ARG A 88 -3.97 -3.55 17.22
CA ARG A 88 -2.78 -2.67 17.24
C ARG A 88 -1.56 -3.33 16.63
N VAL A 89 -1.34 -4.63 16.89
CA VAL A 89 -0.26 -5.39 16.24
C VAL A 89 -0.43 -5.41 14.72
N GLY A 90 -1.65 -5.62 14.21
CA GLY A 90 -1.93 -5.52 12.78
C GLY A 90 -1.55 -4.15 12.20
N ILE A 91 -1.91 -3.06 12.88
CA ILE A 91 -1.52 -1.70 12.46
C ILE A 91 0.01 -1.52 12.49
N TYR A 92 0.71 -2.02 13.50
CA TYR A 92 2.17 -1.91 13.58
C TYR A 92 2.88 -2.67 12.45
N LEU A 93 2.39 -3.86 12.11
CA LEU A 93 2.92 -4.64 10.97
C LEU A 93 2.67 -3.91 9.64
N PHE A 94 1.50 -3.30 9.46
CA PHE A 94 1.20 -2.50 8.28
C PHE A 94 2.10 -1.26 8.20
N THR A 95 2.38 -0.63 9.32
CA THR A 95 3.32 0.50 9.41
C THR A 95 4.74 0.05 9.07
N ALA A 96 5.19 -1.08 9.64
CA ALA A 96 6.50 -1.65 9.32
C ALA A 96 6.62 -1.96 7.81
N MET A 97 5.57 -2.52 7.20
CA MET A 97 5.51 -2.75 5.76
C MET A 97 5.71 -1.44 4.97
N ASN A 98 5.02 -0.35 5.34
CA ASN A 98 5.19 0.94 4.66
C ASN A 98 6.62 1.48 4.79
N TRP A 99 7.28 1.31 5.95
CA TRP A 99 8.67 1.68 6.14
C TRP A 99 9.62 0.81 5.30
N VAL A 100 9.43 -0.51 5.30
CA VAL A 100 10.21 -1.44 4.47
C VAL A 100 10.07 -1.10 2.99
N SER A 101 8.85 -0.81 2.53
CA SER A 101 8.59 -0.38 1.15
C SER A 101 9.31 0.94 0.83
N ALA A 102 9.12 1.98 1.63
CA ALA A 102 9.65 3.31 1.35
C ALA A 102 11.19 3.36 1.39
N VAL A 103 11.81 2.61 2.28
CA VAL A 103 13.28 2.55 2.41
C VAL A 103 13.88 1.53 1.46
N GLY A 104 13.29 0.32 1.43
CA GLY A 104 13.85 -0.83 0.71
C GLY A 104 13.90 -0.60 -0.81
N TYR A 105 12.82 -0.13 -1.42
CA TYR A 105 12.83 0.15 -2.87
C TYR A 105 13.70 1.34 -3.26
N ARG A 106 13.99 2.25 -2.33
CA ARG A 106 14.97 3.32 -2.59
C ARG A 106 16.41 2.84 -2.49
N MET A 107 16.68 1.92 -1.56
CA MET A 107 18.01 1.32 -1.41
C MET A 107 18.33 0.33 -2.52
N PHE A 108 17.31 -0.38 -2.98
CA PHE A 108 17.42 -1.44 -3.99
C PHE A 108 16.37 -1.21 -5.09
N PRO A 109 16.55 -0.16 -5.93
CA PRO A 109 15.69 0.06 -7.08
C PRO A 109 15.82 -1.10 -8.08
N LEU A 110 14.80 -1.33 -8.90
CA LEU A 110 14.89 -2.28 -10.00
C LEU A 110 15.95 -1.79 -10.99
N ALA A 111 16.92 -2.65 -11.32
CA ALA A 111 18.02 -2.26 -12.21
C ALA A 111 17.53 -2.15 -13.65
N ASP A 112 16.89 -3.20 -14.16
CA ASP A 112 16.34 -3.23 -15.52
C ASP A 112 14.95 -3.88 -15.53
N GLY A 113 14.06 -3.40 -16.39
CA GLY A 113 12.68 -3.89 -16.46
C GLY A 113 12.58 -5.35 -16.87
N GLY A 114 12.15 -6.20 -15.96
CA GLY A 114 11.52 -7.48 -16.23
C GLY A 114 12.40 -8.63 -16.67
N LYS A 115 13.73 -8.63 -16.41
CA LYS A 115 14.60 -9.71 -16.93
C LYS A 115 15.62 -10.19 -15.91
N ASP A 116 16.19 -11.31 -16.19
CA ASP A 116 17.12 -12.16 -15.45
C ASP A 116 17.73 -11.58 -14.16
N ILE A 117 17.55 -12.30 -13.04
CA ILE A 117 18.17 -11.99 -11.74
C ILE A 117 19.69 -12.16 -11.88
N ALA A 118 20.37 -11.10 -12.29
CA ALA A 118 21.80 -11.12 -12.58
C ALA A 118 22.66 -10.36 -11.54
N SER A 119 22.03 -9.55 -10.68
CA SER A 119 22.75 -8.67 -9.75
C SER A 119 22.28 -8.83 -8.30
N PHE A 120 23.18 -8.50 -7.34
CA PHE A 120 22.84 -8.41 -5.92
C PHE A 120 21.67 -7.43 -5.68
N GLN A 121 21.62 -6.33 -6.43
CA GLN A 121 20.56 -5.33 -6.32
C GLN A 121 19.18 -5.91 -6.67
N GLU A 122 19.10 -6.74 -7.73
CA GLU A 122 17.84 -7.39 -8.12
C GLU A 122 17.38 -8.41 -7.10
N VAL A 123 18.31 -9.21 -6.56
CA VAL A 123 18.01 -10.14 -5.45
C VAL A 123 17.44 -9.37 -4.25
N MET A 124 18.05 -8.24 -3.89
CA MET A 124 17.57 -7.41 -2.78
C MET A 124 16.24 -6.74 -3.09
N HIS A 125 15.99 -6.29 -4.32
CA HIS A 125 14.70 -5.76 -4.74
C HIS A 125 13.58 -6.80 -4.56
N ILE A 126 13.82 -8.04 -4.99
CA ILE A 126 12.89 -9.16 -4.80
C ILE A 126 12.71 -9.47 -3.32
N ALA A 127 13.78 -9.49 -2.52
CA ALA A 127 13.69 -9.72 -1.09
C ALA A 127 12.82 -8.67 -0.38
N VAL A 128 12.98 -7.39 -0.76
CA VAL A 128 12.12 -6.30 -0.28
C VAL A 128 10.67 -6.53 -0.70
N THR A 129 10.43 -6.93 -1.95
CA THR A 129 9.08 -7.20 -2.45
C THR A 129 8.42 -8.35 -1.69
N VAL A 130 9.13 -9.44 -1.46
CA VAL A 130 8.64 -10.57 -0.66
C VAL A 130 8.32 -10.13 0.78
N ALA A 131 9.20 -9.36 1.41
CA ALA A 131 8.97 -8.84 2.76
C ALA A 131 7.72 -7.94 2.83
N VAL A 132 7.55 -7.04 1.86
CA VAL A 132 6.38 -6.16 1.75
C VAL A 132 5.09 -6.96 1.58
N VAL A 133 5.08 -7.96 0.71
CA VAL A 133 3.92 -8.84 0.48
C VAL A 133 3.57 -9.64 1.75
N LEU A 134 4.55 -10.27 2.38
CA LEU A 134 4.33 -11.07 3.60
C LEU A 134 3.83 -10.21 4.77
N LEU A 135 4.42 -9.04 4.98
CA LEU A 135 3.97 -8.09 6.00
C LEU A 135 2.56 -7.58 5.71
N SER A 136 2.23 -7.30 4.45
CA SER A 136 0.88 -6.88 4.04
C SER A 136 -0.14 -7.97 4.34
N ILE A 137 0.08 -9.19 3.86
CA ILE A 137 -0.83 -10.32 4.05
C ILE A 137 -1.04 -10.59 5.54
N THR A 138 0.04 -10.68 6.32
CA THR A 138 -0.02 -10.95 7.76
C THR A 138 -0.78 -9.85 8.50
N SER A 139 -0.47 -8.60 8.20
CA SER A 139 -1.15 -7.44 8.77
C SER A 139 -2.64 -7.46 8.47
N LEU A 140 -3.02 -7.65 7.19
CA LEU A 140 -4.42 -7.64 6.76
C LEU A 140 -5.22 -8.78 7.40
N ILE A 141 -4.68 -9.99 7.49
CA ILE A 141 -5.32 -11.12 8.19
C ILE A 141 -5.58 -10.76 9.66
N ILE A 142 -4.57 -10.23 10.35
CA ILE A 142 -4.71 -9.83 11.75
C ILE A 142 -5.77 -8.74 11.91
N LEU A 143 -5.79 -7.75 11.02
CA LEU A 143 -6.78 -6.66 11.05
C LEU A 143 -8.19 -7.16 10.77
N ILE A 144 -8.38 -8.14 9.87
CA ILE A 144 -9.67 -8.78 9.62
C ILE A 144 -10.14 -9.47 10.90
N VAL A 145 -9.31 -10.36 11.46
CA VAL A 145 -9.70 -11.17 12.64
C VAL A 145 -9.97 -10.27 13.85
N ALA A 146 -9.10 -9.30 14.11
CA ALA A 146 -9.25 -8.41 15.26
C ALA A 146 -10.39 -7.41 15.08
N GLY A 147 -10.53 -6.86 13.87
CA GLY A 147 -11.51 -5.83 13.58
C GLY A 147 -12.95 -6.36 13.52
N CYS A 148 -13.15 -7.63 13.13
CA CYS A 148 -14.47 -8.27 13.17
C CYS A 148 -15.02 -8.43 14.60
N ARG A 149 -14.14 -8.50 15.61
CA ARG A 149 -14.52 -8.68 17.01
C ARG A 149 -14.96 -7.38 17.70
N ASP A 150 -14.69 -6.23 17.11
CA ASP A 150 -15.01 -4.92 17.66
C ASP A 150 -15.83 -4.10 16.66
N ARG A 151 -17.05 -3.69 17.08
CA ARG A 151 -17.95 -2.88 16.22
C ARG A 151 -17.31 -1.59 15.71
N ARG A 152 -16.40 -0.98 16.48
CA ARG A 152 -15.71 0.27 16.11
C ARG A 152 -14.75 0.08 14.93
N THR A 153 -14.15 -1.10 14.81
CA THR A 153 -13.13 -1.41 13.79
C THR A 153 -13.65 -2.34 12.70
N ARG A 154 -14.92 -2.75 12.74
CA ARG A 154 -15.53 -3.64 11.73
C ARG A 154 -15.42 -3.08 10.31
N GLY A 155 -15.62 -1.78 10.12
CA GLY A 155 -15.44 -1.15 8.81
C GLY A 155 -14.00 -1.27 8.29
N ILE A 156 -13.00 -1.19 9.17
CA ILE A 156 -11.60 -1.41 8.80
C ILE A 156 -11.37 -2.89 8.43
N ALA A 157 -11.99 -3.84 9.14
CA ALA A 157 -11.91 -5.25 8.79
C ALA A 157 -12.48 -5.54 7.39
N VAL A 158 -13.58 -4.89 7.00
CA VAL A 158 -14.14 -5.03 5.64
C VAL A 158 -13.16 -4.51 4.60
N TRP A 159 -12.59 -3.32 4.79
CA TRP A 159 -11.60 -2.79 3.87
C TRP A 159 -10.30 -3.60 3.86
N ALA A 160 -9.90 -4.14 5.01
CA ALA A 160 -8.76 -5.06 5.09
C ALA A 160 -9.03 -6.35 4.32
N ALA A 161 -10.27 -6.87 4.34
CA ALA A 161 -10.66 -8.04 3.55
C ALA A 161 -10.64 -7.75 2.03
N VAL A 162 -11.11 -6.58 1.60
CA VAL A 162 -11.01 -6.14 0.20
C VAL A 162 -9.53 -6.04 -0.22
N ALA A 163 -8.71 -5.34 0.58
CA ALA A 163 -7.29 -5.20 0.29
C ALA A 163 -6.57 -6.56 0.30
N PHE A 164 -6.94 -7.48 1.21
CA PHE A 164 -6.41 -8.84 1.24
C PHE A 164 -6.75 -9.63 -0.03
N GLY A 165 -8.00 -9.57 -0.47
CA GLY A 165 -8.41 -10.20 -1.74
C GLY A 165 -7.64 -9.65 -2.93
N MET A 166 -7.50 -8.33 -3.03
CA MET A 166 -6.69 -7.69 -4.08
C MET A 166 -5.21 -8.10 -3.98
N MET A 167 -4.64 -8.17 -2.77
CA MET A 167 -3.26 -8.60 -2.55
C MET A 167 -3.05 -10.05 -3.00
N LEU A 168 -3.97 -10.96 -2.71
CA LEU A 168 -3.90 -12.35 -3.17
C LEU A 168 -4.00 -12.45 -4.69
N VAL A 169 -4.94 -11.74 -5.31
CA VAL A 169 -5.07 -11.70 -6.78
C VAL A 169 -3.77 -11.22 -7.41
N GLY A 170 -3.17 -10.16 -6.88
CA GLY A 170 -1.91 -9.65 -7.38
C GLY A 170 -0.74 -10.61 -7.17
N SER A 171 -0.52 -11.05 -5.93
CA SER A 171 0.66 -11.88 -5.58
C SER A 171 0.62 -13.29 -6.20
N ILE A 172 -0.55 -13.92 -6.24
CA ILE A 172 -0.71 -15.24 -6.88
C ILE A 172 -0.77 -15.06 -8.40
N GLY A 173 -1.53 -14.06 -8.85
CA GLY A 173 -1.76 -13.81 -10.27
C GLY A 173 -0.47 -13.55 -11.03
N THR A 174 0.48 -12.80 -10.47
CA THR A 174 1.79 -12.58 -11.10
C THR A 174 2.61 -13.85 -11.32
N GLY A 175 2.34 -14.91 -10.56
CA GLY A 175 2.99 -16.22 -10.72
C GLY A 175 2.30 -17.17 -11.71
N VAL A 176 1.02 -16.93 -12.05
CA VAL A 176 0.20 -17.87 -12.85
C VAL A 176 -0.46 -17.23 -14.08
N ALA A 177 -0.57 -15.91 -14.14
CA ALA A 177 -1.17 -15.22 -15.27
C ALA A 177 -0.30 -15.32 -16.52
N PRO A 178 -0.91 -15.41 -17.71
CA PRO A 178 -0.20 -15.23 -18.96
C PRO A 178 0.58 -13.90 -18.99
N PRO A 179 1.76 -13.84 -19.64
CA PRO A 179 2.58 -12.62 -19.67
C PRO A 179 1.81 -11.38 -20.15
N GLU A 180 0.83 -11.55 -21.03
CA GLU A 180 0.00 -10.47 -21.58
C GLU A 180 -0.86 -9.75 -20.52
N TYR A 181 -1.06 -10.37 -19.34
CA TYR A 181 -1.88 -9.82 -18.24
C TYR A 181 -1.09 -9.56 -16.95
N PHE A 182 0.23 -9.79 -16.97
CA PHE A 182 1.09 -9.64 -15.80
C PHE A 182 0.94 -8.27 -15.13
N GLY A 183 0.98 -7.21 -15.93
CA GLY A 183 0.86 -5.84 -15.43
C GLY A 183 -0.50 -5.53 -14.81
N ILE A 184 -1.58 -6.16 -15.30
CA ILE A 184 -2.92 -5.99 -14.73
C ILE A 184 -2.96 -6.59 -13.33
N VAL A 185 -2.54 -7.84 -13.18
CA VAL A 185 -2.62 -8.54 -11.87
C VAL A 185 -1.67 -7.94 -10.84
N GLU A 186 -0.48 -7.51 -11.26
CA GLU A 186 0.48 -6.84 -10.36
C GLU A 186 -0.12 -5.59 -9.72
N ARG A 187 -0.87 -4.79 -10.48
CA ARG A 187 -1.54 -3.58 -10.00
C ARG A 187 -2.53 -3.84 -8.86
N PHE A 188 -3.17 -5.00 -8.80
CA PHE A 188 -4.05 -5.33 -7.69
C PHE A 188 -3.29 -5.33 -6.36
N SER A 189 -2.10 -5.96 -6.30
CA SER A 189 -1.31 -6.01 -5.05
C SER A 189 -0.82 -4.62 -4.63
N VAL A 190 -0.39 -3.81 -5.58
CA VAL A 190 0.11 -2.46 -5.30
C VAL A 190 -1.01 -1.55 -4.79
N PHE A 191 -2.13 -1.50 -5.51
CA PHE A 191 -3.27 -0.67 -5.10
C PHE A 191 -3.96 -1.19 -3.84
N ALA A 192 -3.84 -2.48 -3.50
CA ALA A 192 -4.26 -3.01 -2.21
C ALA A 192 -3.54 -2.31 -1.05
N ALA A 193 -2.22 -2.24 -1.10
CA ALA A 193 -1.41 -1.62 -0.05
C ALA A 193 -1.63 -0.11 0.03
N VAL A 194 -1.54 0.59 -1.11
CA VAL A 194 -1.67 2.05 -1.18
C VAL A 194 -3.10 2.49 -0.83
N GLY A 195 -4.10 1.81 -1.35
CA GLY A 195 -5.51 2.09 -1.07
C GLY A 195 -5.88 1.84 0.40
N PHE A 196 -5.38 0.76 0.98
CA PHE A 196 -5.64 0.48 2.39
C PHE A 196 -4.97 1.50 3.32
N ASN A 197 -3.78 2.01 2.97
CA ASN A 197 -3.16 3.11 3.70
C ASN A 197 -4.03 4.39 3.67
N ALA A 198 -4.63 4.71 2.52
CA ALA A 198 -5.56 5.83 2.39
C ALA A 198 -6.83 5.63 3.24
N VAL A 199 -7.35 4.41 3.28
CA VAL A 199 -8.49 4.05 4.17
C VAL A 199 -8.11 4.28 5.64
N LEU A 200 -6.97 3.78 6.10
CA LEU A 200 -6.52 4.01 7.47
C LEU A 200 -6.34 5.50 7.77
N GLY A 201 -5.79 6.27 6.83
CA GLY A 201 -5.68 7.71 6.93
C GLY A 201 -7.02 8.41 7.08
N TRP A 202 -8.03 7.98 6.34
CA TRP A 202 -9.41 8.48 6.47
C TRP A 202 -10.02 8.17 7.85
N TYR A 203 -9.79 6.95 8.36
CA TYR A 203 -10.22 6.59 9.71
C TYR A 203 -9.52 7.44 10.77
N LEU A 204 -8.22 7.71 10.60
CA LEU A 204 -7.47 8.59 11.48
C LEU A 204 -8.03 10.02 11.46
N PHE A 205 -8.31 10.57 10.28
CA PHE A 205 -8.91 11.91 10.12
C PHE A 205 -10.23 12.03 10.86
N ASN A 206 -11.02 10.94 10.93
CA ASN A 206 -12.28 10.87 11.66
C ASN A 206 -12.12 10.35 13.11
N GLY A 207 -10.91 10.22 13.62
CA GLY A 207 -10.62 9.82 15.01
C GLY A 207 -11.02 8.40 15.35
N PHE A 208 -11.09 7.50 14.36
CA PHE A 208 -11.60 6.13 14.51
C PHE A 208 -13.03 6.06 15.13
N GLN A 209 -13.79 7.13 15.01
CA GLN A 209 -15.20 7.18 15.38
C GLN A 209 -16.00 6.81 14.13
N ASN A 210 -16.84 5.78 14.23
CA ASN A 210 -17.80 5.28 13.23
C ASN A 210 -17.51 5.70 11.77
N GLY A 211 -16.89 4.82 11.00
CA GLY A 211 -16.63 5.06 9.59
C GLY A 211 -17.95 5.31 8.83
N PRO A 212 -18.00 6.27 7.89
CA PRO A 212 -19.23 6.72 7.22
C PRO A 212 -19.86 5.72 6.26
N PHE A 213 -19.23 4.57 6.02
CA PHE A 213 -19.63 3.72 4.89
C PHE A 213 -20.42 2.46 5.22
N PHE A 214 -20.49 2.01 6.47
CA PHE A 214 -21.29 0.81 6.80
C PHE A 214 -21.81 0.86 8.24
N THR A 215 -22.89 1.59 8.46
CA THR A 215 -23.87 1.21 9.49
C THR A 215 -24.67 0.03 8.94
N VAL A 216 -24.09 -1.16 8.92
CA VAL A 216 -24.89 -2.37 8.81
C VAL A 216 -25.56 -2.54 10.16
N GLN A 217 -26.79 -2.05 10.27
CA GLN A 217 -27.72 -2.51 11.29
C GLN A 217 -27.93 -4.00 11.01
N CYS A 218 -27.33 -4.85 11.81
CA CYS A 218 -27.81 -6.23 11.92
C CYS A 218 -29.08 -6.22 12.77
N PRO A 219 -30.13 -6.95 12.33
CA PRO A 219 -31.38 -7.10 13.05
C PRO A 219 -31.20 -7.67 14.44
#